data_e1930533e990ca63acca85d64a5e37f0
#
_entry.id   e1930533e990ca63acca85d64a5e37f0
#
_cell.length_a   1.000
_cell.length_b   1.000
_cell.length_c   1.000
_cell.angle_alpha   90.00
_cell.angle_beta   90.00
_cell.angle_gamma   90.00
#
_symmetry.space_group_name_H-M   'P 1'
#
loop_
_entity.id
_entity.type
_entity.pdbx_description
1 polymer ?
#
loop_
_entity_poly.entity_id
_entity_poly.type
_entity_poly.pdbx_seq_one_letter_code
_entity_poly.pdbx_strand_id
1 'polypeptide(L)'
;MKQKNNMRLFFLFFLFLLLNSCQNKENKISNHSTNRYATHFLIEKHTDSSITLNVINPYQGAKHDTFSYFLSHKKINSQTIQIPIKKVALFSTTYIGFIDALNELHSITAISGTNLAYNPEIIKRIKQGCIYEAGFESSIDFEKLASNKPDVVFIYTVGKETMPYVEKIKSLGIPVVYIAEFMEDHPLGRAEWIKFFGAFFQKENIADSLFQAIETKYDSIKALSNTLQKHPLVFLNIPYQGIWYMPEGNSYMATLIKDAGGNYLYHNTTGNNVLKFDFEKILTDAINADSWIN
;
A
#
# COMPACT_ATOMS: atom_id res chain seq x y z
N MET A 1 35.01 38.50 56.33
CA MET A 1 35.14 37.22 55.58
C MET A 1 33.84 36.39 55.47
N LYS A 2 32.71 36.80 56.03
CA LYS A 2 31.42 36.02 55.95
C LYS A 2 30.53 36.27 54.72
N GLN A 3 30.77 37.38 54.01
CA GLN A 3 29.85 37.79 52.91
C GLN A 3 30.21 37.11 51.53
N LYS A 4 31.41 36.62 51.35
CA LYS A 4 31.81 35.95 50.10
C LYS A 4 31.29 34.51 49.95
N ASN A 5 30.99 33.83 51.05
CA ASN A 5 30.51 32.44 51.00
C ASN A 5 29.02 32.33 50.64
N ASN A 6 28.22 33.32 51.03
CA ASN A 6 26.76 33.26 50.70
C ASN A 6 26.51 33.53 49.21
N MET A 7 27.31 34.32 48.56
CA MET A 7 27.16 34.61 47.13
C MET A 7 27.59 33.40 46.25
N ARG A 8 28.56 32.60 46.69
CA ARG A 8 28.96 31.34 46.03
C ARG A 8 27.89 30.25 46.20
N LEU A 9 27.26 30.18 47.36
CA LEU A 9 26.17 29.22 47.62
C LEU A 9 24.91 29.56 46.82
N PHE A 10 24.60 30.84 46.65
CA PHE A 10 23.49 31.32 45.84
C PHE A 10 23.69 31.09 44.36
N PHE A 11 24.93 31.22 43.87
CA PHE A 11 25.29 30.93 42.47
C PHE A 11 25.29 29.45 42.16
N LEU A 12 25.67 28.57 43.08
CA LEU A 12 25.57 27.11 42.98
C LEU A 12 24.13 26.63 43.02
N PHE A 13 23.25 27.26 43.82
CA PHE A 13 21.84 26.93 43.86
C PHE A 13 21.09 27.37 42.59
N PHE A 14 21.45 28.48 41.98
CA PHE A 14 20.90 28.97 40.71
C PHE A 14 21.39 28.14 39.53
N LEU A 15 22.60 27.61 39.54
CA LEU A 15 23.15 26.73 38.52
C LEU A 15 22.45 25.34 38.56
N PHE A 16 22.02 24.89 39.75
CA PHE A 16 21.29 23.61 39.91
C PHE A 16 19.83 23.68 39.42
N LEU A 17 19.21 24.87 39.42
CA LEU A 17 17.90 25.12 38.90
C LEU A 17 17.84 25.15 37.36
N LEU A 18 18.94 25.44 36.68
CA LEU A 18 19.02 25.45 35.22
C LEU A 18 19.21 24.06 34.61
N LEU A 19 19.58 23.04 35.41
CA LEU A 19 19.75 21.67 34.92
C LEU A 19 18.46 20.83 34.90
N ASN A 20 17.35 21.36 35.41
CA ASN A 20 16.05 20.65 35.42
C ASN A 20 15.10 21.03 34.27
N SER A 21 15.55 21.85 33.30
CA SER A 21 14.72 22.32 32.22
C SER A 21 15.14 21.69 30.89
N CYS A 22 14.99 20.38 30.75
CA CYS A 22 14.82 19.68 29.47
C CYS A 22 14.49 18.21 29.78
N GLN A 23 13.31 17.97 30.34
CA GLN A 23 12.65 16.69 30.08
C GLN A 23 11.93 16.85 28.75
N ASN A 24 12.62 16.56 27.65
CA ASN A 24 11.95 16.13 26.44
C ASN A 24 11.09 14.93 26.84
N LYS A 25 9.77 15.11 26.85
CA LYS A 25 8.86 13.99 26.78
C LYS A 25 9.15 13.31 25.46
N GLU A 26 10.04 12.31 25.49
CA GLU A 26 10.05 11.28 24.46
C GLU A 26 8.63 10.69 24.47
N ASN A 27 7.84 11.08 23.49
CA ASN A 27 6.67 10.31 23.14
C ASN A 27 7.19 8.90 22.86
N LYS A 28 6.97 7.97 23.79
CA LYS A 28 7.20 6.56 23.55
C LYS A 28 6.28 6.17 22.41
N ILE A 29 6.80 6.22 21.19
CA ILE A 29 6.24 5.59 20.02
C ILE A 29 6.20 4.11 20.39
N SER A 30 5.02 3.55 20.56
CA SER A 30 4.89 2.10 20.65
C SER A 30 5.11 1.58 19.23
N ASN A 31 6.35 1.30 18.88
CA ASN A 31 6.73 0.65 17.63
C ASN A 31 6.17 -0.77 17.62
N HIS A 32 4.89 -0.91 17.36
CA HIS A 32 4.29 -2.16 16.95
C HIS A 32 3.89 -2.05 15.48
N SER A 33 4.81 -2.45 14.60
CA SER A 33 4.41 -2.85 13.25
C SER A 33 3.37 -3.96 13.43
N THR A 34 2.14 -3.69 13.01
CA THR A 34 1.05 -4.68 13.07
C THR A 34 1.08 -5.63 11.88
N ASN A 35 2.02 -5.43 10.95
CA ASN A 35 2.14 -6.20 9.73
C ASN A 35 2.90 -7.50 9.98
N ARG A 36 2.41 -8.59 9.38
CA ARG A 36 3.04 -9.90 9.43
C ARG A 36 3.72 -10.29 8.13
N TYR A 37 3.21 -9.80 7.01
CA TYR A 37 3.64 -10.16 5.66
C TYR A 37 3.99 -8.96 4.80
N ALA A 38 3.25 -7.86 4.94
CA ALA A 38 3.49 -6.66 4.16
C ALA A 38 4.79 -5.98 4.60
N THR A 39 5.60 -5.59 3.60
CA THR A 39 6.91 -4.96 3.79
C THR A 39 6.95 -3.52 3.31
N HIS A 40 5.96 -3.10 2.53
CA HIS A 40 5.93 -1.78 1.91
C HIS A 40 5.07 -0.76 2.65
N PHE A 41 4.50 -1.10 3.82
CA PHE A 41 3.89 -0.11 4.69
C PHE A 41 4.06 -0.44 6.18
N LEU A 42 3.89 0.59 7.03
CA LEU A 42 3.82 0.46 8.49
C LEU A 42 2.64 1.29 9.01
N ILE A 43 2.01 0.82 10.07
CA ILE A 43 0.95 1.54 10.78
C ILE A 43 1.43 1.80 12.21
N GLU A 44 1.49 3.07 12.60
CA GLU A 44 1.84 3.50 13.95
C GLU A 44 0.61 4.17 14.58
N LYS A 45 0.08 3.57 15.64
CA LYS A 45 -1.06 4.12 16.39
C LYS A 45 -0.54 4.94 17.57
N HIS A 46 -1.06 6.15 17.73
CA HIS A 46 -0.70 7.06 18.81
C HIS A 46 -1.74 7.03 19.93
N THR A 47 -1.34 7.47 21.12
CA THR A 47 -2.21 7.47 22.33
C THR A 47 -3.41 8.41 22.21
N ASP A 48 -3.36 9.40 21.33
CA ASP A 48 -4.45 10.35 21.03
C ASP A 48 -5.40 9.86 19.94
N SER A 49 -5.32 8.57 19.59
CA SER A 49 -6.10 7.94 18.51
C SER A 49 -5.76 8.47 17.10
N SER A 50 -4.67 9.21 16.94
CA SER A 50 -4.11 9.50 15.62
C SER A 50 -3.27 8.32 15.10
N ILE A 51 -3.06 8.28 13.80
CA ILE A 51 -2.34 7.21 13.12
C ILE A 51 -1.30 7.84 12.19
N THR A 52 -0.08 7.31 12.21
CA THR A 52 0.90 7.56 11.16
C THR A 52 0.99 6.33 10.27
N LEU A 53 0.77 6.53 8.98
CA LEU A 53 0.99 5.52 7.95
C LEU A 53 2.27 5.84 7.21
N ASN A 54 3.18 4.88 7.12
CA ASN A 54 4.41 5.01 6.37
C ASN A 54 4.37 4.05 5.18
N VAL A 55 4.56 4.56 3.96
CA VAL A 55 4.74 3.75 2.75
C VAL A 55 6.20 3.75 2.38
N ILE A 56 6.77 2.56 2.28
CA ILE A 56 8.21 2.33 2.13
C ILE A 56 8.49 1.83 0.72
N ASN A 57 9.42 2.48 0.02
CA ASN A 57 9.85 2.10 -1.32
C ASN A 57 8.67 1.85 -2.28
N PRO A 58 7.80 2.85 -2.56
CA PRO A 58 6.53 2.63 -3.26
C PRO A 58 6.64 2.40 -4.77
N TYR A 59 7.86 2.34 -5.33
CA TYR A 59 8.08 2.15 -6.76
C TYR A 59 9.34 1.34 -7.04
N GLN A 60 9.43 0.81 -8.24
CA GLN A 60 10.58 -0.01 -8.66
C GLN A 60 11.89 0.80 -8.61
N GLY A 61 12.91 0.19 -8.02
CA GLY A 61 14.21 0.82 -7.83
C GLY A 61 14.28 1.85 -6.70
N ALA A 62 13.20 2.08 -5.95
CA ALA A 62 13.25 2.89 -4.74
C ALA A 62 14.14 2.21 -3.69
N LYS A 63 15.00 3.02 -3.05
CA LYS A 63 15.87 2.59 -1.96
C LYS A 63 15.80 3.64 -0.86
N HIS A 64 15.30 3.23 0.31
CA HIS A 64 15.15 4.10 1.48
C HIS A 64 14.17 5.29 1.31
N ASP A 65 13.28 5.23 0.31
CA ASP A 65 12.22 6.21 0.15
C ASP A 65 11.05 5.86 1.08
N THR A 66 10.65 6.81 1.93
CA THR A 66 9.49 6.65 2.83
C THR A 66 8.59 7.86 2.73
N PHE A 67 7.29 7.60 2.59
CA PHE A 67 6.25 8.63 2.57
C PHE A 67 5.34 8.44 3.77
N SER A 68 5.29 9.46 4.63
CA SER A 68 4.53 9.43 5.88
C SER A 68 3.24 10.23 5.75
N TYR A 69 2.14 9.68 6.27
CA TYR A 69 0.81 10.25 6.25
C TYR A 69 0.25 10.27 7.66
N PHE A 70 -0.12 11.45 8.13
CA PHE A 70 -0.69 11.62 9.44
C PHE A 70 -2.22 11.71 9.36
N LEU A 71 -2.90 10.76 10.00
CA LEU A 71 -4.35 10.63 10.04
C LEU A 71 -4.86 11.01 11.42
N SER A 72 -5.88 11.86 11.49
CA SER A 72 -6.49 12.27 12.76
C SER A 72 -7.96 12.65 12.59
N HIS A 73 -8.75 12.50 13.67
CA HIS A 73 -10.14 12.97 13.73
C HIS A 73 -10.26 14.50 13.61
N LYS A 74 -9.23 15.21 14.05
CA LYS A 74 -9.16 16.67 14.00
C LYS A 74 -8.11 17.10 12.99
N LYS A 75 -8.46 18.08 12.15
CA LYS A 75 -7.49 18.69 11.26
C LYS A 75 -6.53 19.58 12.08
N ILE A 76 -5.29 19.11 12.26
CA ILE A 76 -4.27 19.80 13.05
C ILE A 76 -3.51 20.81 12.19
N ASN A 77 -3.22 20.44 10.93
CA ASN A 77 -2.52 21.29 9.96
C ASN A 77 -2.95 20.92 8.52
N SER A 78 -2.34 21.55 7.53
CA SER A 78 -2.64 21.30 6.10
C SER A 78 -2.26 19.90 5.62
N GLN A 79 -1.34 19.22 6.29
CA GLN A 79 -0.87 17.86 5.94
C GLN A 79 -1.68 16.76 6.63
N THR A 80 -2.54 17.11 7.61
CA THR A 80 -3.39 16.13 8.29
C THR A 80 -4.48 15.64 7.36
N ILE A 81 -4.56 14.33 7.17
CA ILE A 81 -5.70 13.67 6.54
C ILE A 81 -6.74 13.41 7.62
N GLN A 82 -7.89 14.08 7.49
CA GLN A 82 -8.96 13.90 8.45
C GLN A 82 -9.71 12.60 8.20
N ILE A 83 -9.87 11.78 9.24
CA ILE A 83 -10.58 10.49 9.17
C ILE A 83 -11.86 10.52 10.04
N PRO A 84 -12.89 9.70 9.67
CA PRO A 84 -12.96 8.89 8.46
C PRO A 84 -13.08 9.74 7.20
N ILE A 85 -12.43 9.32 6.11
CA ILE A 85 -12.60 9.95 4.80
C ILE A 85 -13.99 9.63 4.23
N LYS A 86 -14.53 10.56 3.42
CA LYS A 86 -15.86 10.45 2.82
C LYS A 86 -15.83 10.45 1.30
N LYS A 87 -14.78 11.02 0.72
CA LYS A 87 -14.60 11.12 -0.72
C LYS A 87 -13.19 10.70 -1.09
N VAL A 88 -13.07 9.73 -1.97
CA VAL A 88 -11.78 9.24 -2.45
C VAL A 88 -11.73 9.22 -3.98
N ALA A 89 -10.58 9.61 -4.53
CA ALA A 89 -10.26 9.40 -5.94
C ALA A 89 -9.21 8.28 -6.06
N LEU A 90 -9.45 7.34 -6.97
CA LEU A 90 -8.63 6.14 -7.17
C LEU A 90 -7.90 6.22 -8.51
N PHE A 91 -6.59 6.15 -8.48
CA PHE A 91 -5.75 6.08 -9.68
C PHE A 91 -5.35 4.64 -10.05
N SER A 92 -6.09 3.67 -9.52
CA SER A 92 -6.09 2.28 -9.94
C SER A 92 -7.44 1.63 -9.61
N THR A 93 -7.96 0.80 -10.51
CA THR A 93 -9.18 0.02 -10.26
C THR A 93 -8.96 -1.12 -9.27
N THR A 94 -7.71 -1.52 -9.01
CA THR A 94 -7.35 -2.53 -8.00
C THR A 94 -7.84 -2.16 -6.60
N TYR A 95 -7.82 -0.86 -6.27
CA TYR A 95 -8.23 -0.40 -4.93
C TYR A 95 -9.72 -0.54 -4.66
N ILE A 96 -10.54 -0.68 -5.70
CA ILE A 96 -11.99 -0.92 -5.56
C ILE A 96 -12.24 -2.15 -4.69
N GLY A 97 -11.44 -3.22 -4.86
CA GLY A 97 -11.60 -4.45 -4.09
C GLY A 97 -11.39 -4.26 -2.58
N PHE A 98 -10.40 -3.46 -2.17
CA PHE A 98 -10.18 -3.14 -0.75
C PHE A 98 -11.31 -2.30 -0.17
N ILE A 99 -11.78 -1.30 -0.91
CA ILE A 99 -12.84 -0.39 -0.48
C ILE A 99 -14.19 -1.11 -0.43
N ASP A 100 -14.45 -2.03 -1.37
CA ASP A 100 -15.63 -2.90 -1.37
C ASP A 100 -15.65 -3.82 -0.13
N ALA A 101 -14.55 -4.50 0.14
CA ALA A 101 -14.41 -5.35 1.31
C ALA A 101 -14.66 -4.61 2.64
N LEU A 102 -14.36 -3.31 2.68
CA LEU A 102 -14.64 -2.42 3.81
C LEU A 102 -16.06 -1.84 3.82
N ASN A 103 -16.92 -2.17 2.82
CA ASN A 103 -18.25 -1.60 2.62
C ASN A 103 -18.25 -0.07 2.48
N GLU A 104 -17.27 0.49 1.73
CA GLU A 104 -17.08 1.93 1.54
C GLU A 104 -17.14 2.37 0.06
N LEU A 105 -17.72 1.54 -0.83
CA LEU A 105 -17.85 1.90 -2.26
C LEU A 105 -18.50 3.26 -2.49
N HIS A 106 -19.38 3.69 -1.57
CA HIS A 106 -20.08 4.97 -1.66
C HIS A 106 -19.10 6.18 -1.55
N SER A 107 -17.94 6.01 -0.97
CA SER A 107 -16.92 7.06 -0.84
C SER A 107 -16.20 7.37 -2.15
N ILE A 108 -16.21 6.44 -3.12
CA ILE A 108 -15.49 6.61 -4.39
C ILE A 108 -16.22 7.65 -5.25
N THR A 109 -15.51 8.72 -5.61
CA THR A 109 -16.04 9.82 -6.43
C THR A 109 -15.35 9.95 -7.78
N ALA A 110 -14.15 9.40 -7.92
CA ALA A 110 -13.37 9.42 -9.16
C ALA A 110 -12.56 8.15 -9.30
N ILE A 111 -12.37 7.68 -10.53
CA ILE A 111 -11.53 6.54 -10.87
C ILE A 111 -10.77 6.88 -12.14
N SER A 112 -9.47 6.57 -12.16
CA SER A 112 -8.68 6.49 -13.38
C SER A 112 -8.93 5.13 -14.04
N GLY A 113 -9.43 5.15 -15.28
CA GLY A 113 -9.80 3.94 -16.01
C GLY A 113 -11.19 3.40 -15.63
N THR A 114 -12.21 4.25 -15.63
CA THR A 114 -13.61 3.86 -15.38
C THR A 114 -14.11 2.72 -16.29
N ASN A 115 -13.59 2.63 -17.51
CA ASN A 115 -13.88 1.55 -18.47
C ASN A 115 -13.26 0.19 -18.07
N LEU A 116 -12.35 0.16 -17.11
CA LEU A 116 -11.72 -1.04 -16.55
C LEU A 116 -12.38 -1.50 -15.24
N ALA A 117 -13.44 -0.84 -14.79
CA ALA A 117 -14.16 -1.22 -13.59
C ALA A 117 -15.14 -2.36 -13.87
N TYR A 118 -15.03 -3.45 -13.10
CA TYR A 118 -15.90 -4.63 -13.24
C TYR A 118 -16.91 -4.79 -12.08
N ASN A 119 -16.75 -4.03 -10.99
CA ASN A 119 -17.68 -4.08 -9.86
C ASN A 119 -19.05 -3.52 -10.29
N PRO A 120 -20.17 -4.28 -10.15
CA PRO A 120 -21.49 -3.87 -10.66
C PRO A 120 -22.01 -2.57 -10.05
N GLU A 121 -21.78 -2.33 -8.75
CA GLU A 121 -22.21 -1.09 -8.09
C GLU A 121 -21.41 0.11 -8.59
N ILE A 122 -20.11 -0.05 -8.80
CA ILE A 122 -19.26 1.00 -9.38
C ILE A 122 -19.71 1.32 -10.81
N ILE A 123 -19.97 0.31 -11.65
CA ILE A 123 -20.47 0.51 -13.01
C ILE A 123 -21.79 1.29 -12.99
N LYS A 124 -22.71 0.93 -12.10
CA LYS A 124 -23.98 1.63 -11.92
C LYS A 124 -23.75 3.09 -11.53
N ARG A 125 -22.89 3.38 -10.56
CA ARG A 125 -22.58 4.74 -10.10
C ARG A 125 -21.85 5.58 -11.16
N ILE A 126 -21.01 4.97 -12.01
CA ILE A 126 -20.42 5.65 -13.19
C ILE A 126 -21.53 6.07 -14.16
N LYS A 127 -22.45 5.16 -14.51
CA LYS A 127 -23.59 5.46 -15.40
C LYS A 127 -24.52 6.54 -14.86
N GLN A 128 -24.63 6.66 -13.54
CA GLN A 128 -25.41 7.69 -12.86
C GLN A 128 -24.67 9.04 -12.73
N GLY A 129 -23.41 9.13 -13.17
CA GLY A 129 -22.60 10.35 -13.03
C GLY A 129 -22.11 10.62 -11.60
N CYS A 130 -22.24 9.64 -10.69
CA CYS A 130 -21.73 9.76 -9.30
C CYS A 130 -20.21 9.55 -9.20
N ILE A 131 -19.62 8.89 -10.19
CA ILE A 131 -18.18 8.66 -10.30
C ILE A 131 -17.73 9.17 -11.66
N TYR A 132 -16.69 10.01 -11.68
CA TYR A 132 -16.14 10.53 -12.93
C TYR A 132 -14.80 9.88 -13.28
N GLU A 133 -14.44 9.94 -14.57
CA GLU A 133 -13.10 9.59 -15.06
C GLU A 133 -12.09 10.62 -14.58
N ALA A 134 -11.09 10.18 -13.81
CA ALA A 134 -10.03 11.05 -13.28
C ALA A 134 -8.93 11.33 -14.31
N GLY A 135 -8.84 10.50 -15.35
CA GLY A 135 -7.73 10.49 -16.28
C GLY A 135 -6.46 9.86 -15.68
N PHE A 136 -5.44 9.72 -16.51
CA PHE A 136 -4.15 9.19 -16.13
C PHE A 136 -3.03 10.02 -16.75
N GLU A 137 -1.94 10.26 -16.04
CA GLU A 137 -0.78 11.04 -16.50
C GLU A 137 -1.17 12.40 -17.10
N SER A 138 -0.92 12.59 -18.40
CA SER A 138 -1.22 13.84 -19.12
C SER A 138 -2.71 14.13 -19.32
N SER A 139 -3.57 13.11 -19.11
CA SER A 139 -5.03 13.23 -19.27
C SER A 139 -5.76 13.51 -17.95
N ILE A 140 -5.07 13.76 -16.85
CA ILE A 140 -5.69 14.08 -15.54
C ILE A 140 -6.47 15.39 -15.66
N ASP A 141 -7.76 15.32 -15.31
CA ASP A 141 -8.66 16.49 -15.24
C ASP A 141 -8.50 17.17 -13.87
N PHE A 142 -7.50 18.05 -13.76
CA PHE A 142 -7.20 18.77 -12.53
C PHE A 142 -8.32 19.73 -12.10
N GLU A 143 -9.07 20.30 -13.03
CA GLU A 143 -10.17 21.20 -12.71
C GLU A 143 -11.32 20.44 -12.07
N LYS A 144 -11.66 19.29 -12.63
CA LYS A 144 -12.70 18.40 -12.09
C LYS A 144 -12.27 17.83 -10.76
N LEU A 145 -11.00 17.45 -10.61
CA LEU A 145 -10.46 16.98 -9.34
C LEU A 145 -10.53 18.07 -8.26
N ALA A 146 -10.16 19.31 -8.59
CA ALA A 146 -10.23 20.46 -7.69
C ALA A 146 -11.67 20.81 -7.30
N SER A 147 -12.63 20.74 -8.23
CA SER A 147 -14.04 21.07 -7.95
C SER A 147 -14.71 20.00 -7.07
N ASN A 148 -14.38 18.73 -7.24
CA ASN A 148 -14.93 17.62 -6.44
C ASN A 148 -14.29 17.49 -5.07
N LYS A 149 -13.05 17.98 -4.90
CA LYS A 149 -12.29 17.98 -3.64
C LYS A 149 -12.38 16.64 -2.89
N PRO A 150 -11.79 15.57 -3.40
CA PRO A 150 -11.69 14.34 -2.63
C PRO A 150 -10.85 14.59 -1.36
N ASP A 151 -11.17 13.89 -0.27
CA ASP A 151 -10.42 13.94 0.98
C ASP A 151 -9.00 13.38 0.81
N VAL A 152 -8.84 12.44 -0.15
CA VAL A 152 -7.58 11.81 -0.49
C VAL A 152 -7.60 11.26 -1.93
N VAL A 153 -6.44 11.26 -2.56
CA VAL A 153 -6.16 10.53 -3.80
C VAL A 153 -5.28 9.34 -3.47
N PHE A 154 -5.68 8.13 -3.81
CA PHE A 154 -4.83 6.95 -3.80
C PHE A 154 -4.23 6.73 -5.18
N ILE A 155 -2.89 6.67 -5.24
CA ILE A 155 -2.15 6.56 -6.49
C ILE A 155 -1.04 5.50 -6.36
N TYR A 156 -0.78 4.76 -7.44
CA TYR A 156 0.45 3.99 -7.57
C TYR A 156 1.46 4.74 -8.44
N THR A 157 2.72 4.36 -8.35
CA THR A 157 3.76 4.84 -9.25
C THR A 157 4.74 3.71 -9.57
N VAL A 158 5.15 3.63 -10.83
CA VAL A 158 6.15 2.65 -11.27
C VAL A 158 7.56 3.21 -11.09
N GLY A 159 7.71 4.52 -11.12
CA GLY A 159 8.97 5.24 -10.96
C GLY A 159 8.76 6.69 -10.53
N LYS A 160 9.81 7.50 -10.60
CA LYS A 160 9.76 8.92 -10.21
C LYS A 160 9.03 9.82 -11.21
N GLU A 161 8.69 9.33 -12.37
CA GLU A 161 8.05 10.07 -13.47
C GLU A 161 6.65 10.59 -13.12
N THR A 162 5.96 9.97 -12.16
CA THR A 162 4.63 10.42 -11.70
C THR A 162 4.68 11.58 -10.70
N MET A 163 5.86 11.94 -10.19
CA MET A 163 6.01 13.00 -9.20
C MET A 163 5.44 14.36 -9.63
N PRO A 164 5.60 14.83 -10.91
CA PRO A 164 5.03 16.09 -11.33
C PRO A 164 3.50 16.14 -11.21
N TYR A 165 2.80 15.06 -11.52
CA TYR A 165 1.34 14.97 -11.39
C TYR A 165 0.91 15.02 -9.92
N VAL A 166 1.63 14.30 -9.08
CA VAL A 166 1.41 14.27 -7.63
C VAL A 166 1.58 15.66 -7.04
N GLU A 167 2.65 16.36 -7.36
CA GLU A 167 2.90 17.71 -6.84
C GLU A 167 1.81 18.69 -7.30
N LYS A 168 1.32 18.54 -8.54
CA LYS A 168 0.20 19.35 -9.02
C LYS A 168 -1.10 19.06 -8.26
N ILE A 169 -1.43 17.79 -7.97
CA ILE A 169 -2.60 17.44 -7.15
C ILE A 169 -2.47 18.02 -5.74
N LYS A 170 -1.30 17.88 -5.12
CA LYS A 170 -1.00 18.46 -3.80
C LYS A 170 -1.15 19.97 -3.77
N SER A 171 -0.75 20.67 -4.83
CA SER A 171 -0.89 22.12 -4.95
C SER A 171 -2.35 22.59 -4.97
N LEU A 172 -3.30 21.71 -5.32
CA LEU A 172 -4.75 21.92 -5.20
C LEU A 172 -5.28 21.76 -3.76
N GLY A 173 -4.39 21.45 -2.80
CA GLY A 173 -4.75 21.17 -1.41
C GLY A 173 -5.35 19.79 -1.18
N ILE A 174 -5.16 18.86 -2.09
CA ILE A 174 -5.66 17.48 -2.01
C ILE A 174 -4.53 16.56 -1.57
N PRO A 175 -4.68 15.83 -0.45
CA PRO A 175 -3.70 14.84 -0.02
C PRO A 175 -3.56 13.70 -1.05
N VAL A 176 -2.31 13.30 -1.33
CA VAL A 176 -2.00 12.17 -2.21
C VAL A 176 -1.26 11.11 -1.43
N VAL A 177 -1.76 9.90 -1.48
CA VAL A 177 -1.21 8.74 -0.77
C VAL A 177 -0.76 7.70 -1.79
N TYR A 178 0.52 7.33 -1.71
CA TYR A 178 1.06 6.25 -2.51
C TYR A 178 0.59 4.90 -1.98
N ILE A 179 0.18 4.03 -2.89
CA ILE A 179 -0.19 2.64 -2.61
C ILE A 179 0.81 1.75 -3.34
N ALA A 180 1.41 0.82 -2.61
CA ALA A 180 2.50 -0.02 -3.10
C ALA A 180 2.20 -1.52 -2.94
N GLU A 181 0.92 -1.92 -2.92
CA GLU A 181 0.50 -3.30 -2.74
C GLU A 181 1.05 -4.22 -3.82
N PHE A 182 1.23 -3.69 -5.02
CA PHE A 182 1.78 -4.43 -6.17
C PHE A 182 3.27 -4.76 -6.02
N MET A 183 3.98 -4.05 -5.11
CA MET A 183 5.39 -4.29 -4.79
C MET A 183 5.59 -5.45 -3.82
N GLU A 184 4.52 -5.93 -3.15
CA GLU A 184 4.62 -7.06 -2.22
C GLU A 184 4.87 -8.37 -2.95
N ASP A 185 5.92 -9.09 -2.54
CA ASP A 185 6.29 -10.39 -3.12
C ASP A 185 5.45 -11.54 -2.54
N HIS A 186 4.86 -11.36 -1.37
CA HIS A 186 4.05 -12.38 -0.72
C HIS A 186 2.55 -12.14 -0.93
N PRO A 187 1.74 -13.17 -1.30
CA PRO A 187 0.30 -13.00 -1.49
C PRO A 187 -0.43 -12.43 -0.27
N LEU A 188 -0.09 -12.89 0.93
CA LEU A 188 -0.64 -12.33 2.16
C LEU A 188 -0.14 -10.91 2.44
N GLY A 189 1.03 -10.52 1.96
CA GLY A 189 1.51 -9.14 2.02
C GLY A 189 0.59 -8.20 1.24
N ARG A 190 0.19 -8.57 0.02
CA ARG A 190 -0.81 -7.80 -0.76
C ARG A 190 -2.16 -7.74 -0.06
N ALA A 191 -2.65 -8.87 0.46
CA ALA A 191 -3.92 -8.90 1.17
C ALA A 191 -3.90 -8.05 2.44
N GLU A 192 -2.76 -7.95 3.12
CA GLU A 192 -2.61 -7.19 4.36
C GLU A 192 -2.78 -5.68 4.18
N TRP A 193 -2.68 -5.17 2.95
CA TRP A 193 -2.99 -3.77 2.62
C TRP A 193 -4.44 -3.38 2.94
N ILE A 194 -5.35 -4.34 3.15
CA ILE A 194 -6.70 -4.03 3.65
C ILE A 194 -6.65 -3.25 4.98
N LYS A 195 -5.64 -3.49 5.83
CA LYS A 195 -5.44 -2.77 7.10
C LYS A 195 -5.05 -1.32 6.86
N PHE A 196 -4.19 -1.07 5.84
CA PHE A 196 -3.81 0.27 5.42
C PHE A 196 -5.04 1.08 4.98
N PHE A 197 -5.88 0.52 4.11
CA PHE A 197 -7.13 1.16 3.69
C PHE A 197 -8.10 1.32 4.86
N GLY A 198 -8.19 0.33 5.76
CA GLY A 198 -9.05 0.36 6.93
C GLY A 198 -8.81 1.56 7.84
N ALA A 199 -7.55 2.02 7.97
CA ALA A 199 -7.19 3.18 8.77
C ALA A 199 -7.83 4.48 8.28
N PHE A 200 -8.00 4.66 6.97
CA PHE A 200 -8.65 5.85 6.41
C PHE A 200 -10.16 5.93 6.69
N PHE A 201 -10.81 4.78 6.83
CA PHE A 201 -12.25 4.67 7.04
C PHE A 201 -12.62 4.38 8.50
N GLN A 202 -11.64 4.32 9.42
CA GLN A 202 -11.84 3.89 10.82
C GLN A 202 -12.47 2.49 10.91
N LYS A 203 -12.01 1.60 10.05
CA LYS A 203 -12.49 0.21 9.97
C LYS A 203 -11.39 -0.79 10.26
N GLU A 204 -10.44 -0.44 11.13
CA GLU A 204 -9.29 -1.27 11.47
C GLU A 204 -9.70 -2.66 11.98
N ASN A 205 -10.72 -2.73 12.84
CA ASN A 205 -11.21 -4.01 13.37
C ASN A 205 -11.83 -4.90 12.29
N ILE A 206 -12.53 -4.28 11.32
CA ILE A 206 -13.10 -5.00 10.18
C ILE A 206 -11.97 -5.48 9.26
N ALA A 207 -11.00 -4.61 8.97
CA ALA A 207 -9.84 -4.93 8.16
C ALA A 207 -9.00 -6.07 8.76
N ASP A 208 -8.75 -6.04 10.08
CA ASP A 208 -8.04 -7.09 10.80
C ASP A 208 -8.80 -8.43 10.72
N SER A 209 -10.12 -8.41 10.92
CA SER A 209 -10.95 -9.62 10.84
C SER A 209 -10.97 -10.22 9.43
N LEU A 210 -11.08 -9.37 8.41
CA LEU A 210 -11.03 -9.80 6.99
C LEU A 210 -9.67 -10.38 6.64
N PHE A 211 -8.58 -9.71 7.04
CA PHE A 211 -7.24 -10.22 6.80
C PHE A 211 -7.03 -11.57 7.48
N GLN A 212 -7.43 -11.73 8.74
CA GLN A 212 -7.31 -12.97 9.47
C GLN A 212 -8.09 -14.13 8.82
N ALA A 213 -9.29 -13.85 8.28
CA ALA A 213 -10.07 -14.84 7.55
C ALA A 213 -9.36 -15.28 6.25
N ILE A 214 -8.79 -14.32 5.51
CA ILE A 214 -8.01 -14.60 4.30
C ILE A 214 -6.77 -15.44 4.64
N GLU A 215 -6.02 -15.04 5.66
CA GLU A 215 -4.83 -15.75 6.13
C GLU A 215 -5.13 -17.18 6.53
N THR A 216 -6.16 -17.38 7.37
CA THR A 216 -6.58 -18.73 7.80
C THR A 216 -6.92 -19.62 6.61
N LYS A 217 -7.64 -19.08 5.63
CA LYS A 217 -7.99 -19.83 4.42
C LYS A 217 -6.76 -20.12 3.56
N TYR A 218 -5.87 -19.15 3.40
CA TYR A 218 -4.62 -19.30 2.66
C TYR A 218 -3.74 -20.39 3.27
N ASP A 219 -3.53 -20.35 4.57
CA ASP A 219 -2.70 -21.31 5.30
C ASP A 219 -3.30 -22.73 5.26
N SER A 220 -4.63 -22.86 5.30
CA SER A 220 -5.29 -24.16 5.16
C SER A 220 -5.08 -24.77 3.77
N ILE A 221 -5.13 -23.96 2.70
CA ILE A 221 -4.86 -24.42 1.34
C ILE A 221 -3.37 -24.79 1.19
N LYS A 222 -2.47 -23.98 1.72
CA LYS A 222 -1.04 -24.23 1.72
C LYS A 222 -0.68 -25.52 2.47
N ALA A 223 -1.32 -25.74 3.63
CA ALA A 223 -1.14 -26.98 4.38
C ALA A 223 -1.62 -28.21 3.59
N LEU A 224 -2.77 -28.09 2.89
CA LEU A 224 -3.27 -29.14 2.01
C LEU A 224 -2.31 -29.40 0.85
N SER A 225 -1.78 -28.35 0.21
CA SER A 225 -0.86 -28.48 -0.91
C SER A 225 0.44 -29.21 -0.53
N ASN A 226 0.92 -29.07 0.70
CA ASN A 226 2.10 -29.76 1.21
C ASN A 226 1.90 -31.29 1.36
N THR A 227 0.66 -31.79 1.29
CA THR A 227 0.38 -33.23 1.32
C THR A 227 0.38 -33.88 -0.07
N LEU A 228 0.51 -33.10 -1.12
CA LEU A 228 0.49 -33.59 -2.50
C LEU A 228 1.72 -34.43 -2.80
N GLN A 229 1.49 -35.58 -3.46
CA GLN A 229 2.59 -36.46 -3.92
C GLN A 229 3.22 -35.96 -5.23
N LYS A 230 2.50 -35.19 -6.01
CA LYS A 230 2.93 -34.67 -7.31
C LYS A 230 2.60 -33.15 -7.37
N HIS A 231 3.56 -32.37 -7.80
CA HIS A 231 3.45 -30.94 -8.02
C HIS A 231 3.43 -30.66 -9.52
N PRO A 232 2.29 -30.21 -10.09
CA PRO A 232 2.21 -29.95 -11.53
C PRO A 232 3.16 -28.83 -11.94
N LEU A 233 3.83 -28.99 -13.08
CA LEU A 233 4.63 -27.93 -13.68
C LEU A 233 3.71 -26.88 -14.29
N VAL A 234 3.81 -25.66 -13.81
CA VAL A 234 2.92 -24.54 -14.16
C VAL A 234 3.67 -23.50 -14.97
N PHE A 235 3.05 -23.07 -16.03
CA PHE A 235 3.51 -22.05 -16.95
C PHE A 235 2.47 -20.90 -17.01
N LEU A 236 2.93 -19.65 -17.23
CA LEU A 236 2.12 -18.46 -17.04
C LEU A 236 2.03 -17.58 -18.27
N ASN A 237 1.03 -16.68 -18.23
CA ASN A 237 0.84 -15.55 -19.12
C ASN A 237 0.60 -15.90 -20.60
N ILE A 238 0.46 -14.85 -21.41
CA ILE A 238 0.40 -14.87 -22.87
C ILE A 238 1.41 -13.86 -23.43
N PRO A 239 1.86 -14.00 -24.67
CA PRO A 239 2.79 -13.05 -25.26
C PRO A 239 2.10 -11.69 -25.47
N TYR A 240 2.84 -10.62 -25.21
CA TYR A 240 2.46 -9.27 -25.54
C TYR A 240 3.44 -8.69 -26.55
N GLN A 241 2.98 -8.28 -27.70
CA GLN A 241 3.80 -7.78 -28.84
C GLN A 241 4.97 -8.71 -29.21
N GLY A 242 4.70 -10.03 -29.21
CA GLY A 242 5.69 -11.06 -29.58
C GLY A 242 6.70 -11.40 -28.48
N ILE A 243 6.61 -10.77 -27.31
CA ILE A 243 7.48 -11.04 -26.16
C ILE A 243 6.66 -11.70 -25.05
N TRP A 244 7.21 -12.75 -24.46
CA TRP A 244 6.63 -13.41 -23.29
C TRP A 244 7.28 -12.88 -22.03
N TYR A 245 6.46 -12.25 -21.17
CA TYR A 245 6.88 -11.68 -19.91
C TYR A 245 6.59 -12.66 -18.78
N MET A 246 7.65 -13.28 -18.24
CA MET A 246 7.53 -14.28 -17.19
C MET A 246 8.07 -13.73 -15.87
N PRO A 247 7.34 -13.87 -14.75
CA PRO A 247 7.86 -13.43 -13.45
C PRO A 247 9.05 -14.30 -13.02
N GLU A 248 10.02 -13.70 -12.31
CA GLU A 248 11.12 -14.45 -11.68
C GLU A 248 10.63 -15.28 -10.49
N GLY A 249 11.48 -16.22 -10.03
CA GLY A 249 11.14 -17.27 -9.08
C GLY A 249 10.77 -16.80 -7.66
N ASN A 250 11.15 -15.58 -7.27
CA ASN A 250 10.77 -15.00 -5.97
C ASN A 250 9.59 -14.03 -6.07
N SER A 251 8.95 -13.94 -7.24
CA SER A 251 7.81 -13.05 -7.46
C SER A 251 6.55 -13.49 -6.71
N TYR A 252 5.60 -12.57 -6.59
CA TYR A 252 4.26 -12.84 -6.08
C TYR A 252 3.60 -14.07 -6.73
N MET A 253 3.64 -14.16 -8.08
CA MET A 253 3.00 -15.27 -8.80
C MET A 253 3.71 -16.59 -8.57
N ALA A 254 5.05 -16.60 -8.54
CA ALA A 254 5.82 -17.81 -8.24
C ALA A 254 5.54 -18.33 -6.82
N THR A 255 5.45 -17.41 -5.85
CA THR A 255 5.08 -17.72 -4.47
C THR A 255 3.66 -18.30 -4.39
N LEU A 256 2.69 -17.68 -5.08
CA LEU A 256 1.30 -18.12 -5.09
C LEU A 256 1.17 -19.54 -5.67
N ILE A 257 1.82 -19.82 -6.78
CA ILE A 257 1.83 -21.15 -7.42
C ILE A 257 2.44 -22.19 -6.48
N LYS A 258 3.59 -21.87 -5.87
CA LYS A 258 4.26 -22.76 -4.92
C LYS A 258 3.35 -23.08 -3.73
N ASP A 259 2.75 -22.07 -3.13
CA ASP A 259 1.89 -22.24 -1.96
C ASP A 259 0.57 -22.95 -2.29
N ALA A 260 0.13 -22.87 -3.56
CA ALA A 260 -0.99 -23.68 -4.09
C ALA A 260 -0.59 -25.12 -4.46
N GLY A 261 0.68 -25.50 -4.32
CA GLY A 261 1.17 -26.85 -4.61
C GLY A 261 1.65 -27.08 -6.05
N GLY A 262 1.76 -26.01 -6.85
CA GLY A 262 2.35 -26.08 -8.19
C GLY A 262 3.87 -25.90 -8.17
N ASN A 263 4.50 -26.30 -9.25
CA ASN A 263 5.91 -26.07 -9.53
C ASN A 263 6.01 -25.05 -10.68
N TYR A 264 6.38 -23.81 -10.39
CA TYR A 264 6.48 -22.79 -11.42
C TYR A 264 7.67 -23.03 -12.34
N LEU A 265 7.48 -22.91 -13.66
CA LEU A 265 8.49 -23.23 -14.68
C LEU A 265 9.85 -22.56 -14.43
N TYR A 266 9.84 -21.30 -14.00
CA TYR A 266 11.06 -20.52 -13.71
C TYR A 266 11.33 -20.34 -12.22
N HIS A 267 10.86 -21.27 -11.37
CA HIS A 267 11.04 -21.22 -9.91
C HIS A 267 12.50 -21.13 -9.44
N ASN A 268 13.45 -21.59 -10.26
CA ASN A 268 14.89 -21.58 -9.93
C ASN A 268 15.57 -20.23 -10.22
N THR A 269 14.88 -19.26 -10.81
CA THR A 269 15.45 -17.92 -11.02
C THR A 269 15.38 -17.11 -9.73
N THR A 270 16.43 -16.32 -9.47
CA THR A 270 16.51 -15.50 -8.26
C THR A 270 16.10 -14.06 -8.59
N GLY A 271 15.09 -13.56 -7.91
CA GLY A 271 14.59 -12.20 -8.09
C GLY A 271 13.08 -12.16 -8.17
N ASN A 272 12.56 -10.95 -8.25
CA ASN A 272 11.13 -10.64 -8.36
C ASN A 272 10.81 -9.76 -9.58
N ASN A 273 11.76 -9.64 -10.51
CA ASN A 273 11.59 -8.90 -11.76
C ASN A 273 10.85 -9.74 -12.81
N VAL A 274 10.91 -9.27 -14.06
CA VAL A 274 10.27 -9.91 -15.21
C VAL A 274 11.34 -10.35 -16.21
N LEU A 275 11.32 -11.65 -16.52
CA LEU A 275 12.10 -12.25 -17.59
C LEU A 275 11.39 -12.02 -18.94
N LYS A 276 12.15 -11.83 -20.01
CA LYS A 276 11.64 -11.61 -21.36
C LYS A 276 12.13 -12.72 -22.27
N PHE A 277 11.21 -13.43 -22.90
CA PHE A 277 11.50 -14.53 -23.79
C PHE A 277 10.79 -14.36 -25.13
N ASP A 278 11.39 -14.91 -26.17
CA ASP A 278 10.72 -15.15 -27.45
C ASP A 278 9.79 -16.39 -27.38
N PHE A 279 9.00 -16.56 -28.41
CA PHE A 279 8.03 -17.67 -28.49
C PHE A 279 8.70 -19.04 -28.54
N GLU A 280 9.84 -19.16 -29.25
CA GLU A 280 10.58 -20.41 -29.43
C GLU A 280 11.16 -20.91 -28.10
N LYS A 281 11.74 -20.00 -27.32
CA LYS A 281 12.24 -20.31 -25.98
C LYS A 281 11.11 -20.85 -25.07
N ILE A 282 9.96 -20.21 -25.08
CA ILE A 282 8.81 -20.65 -24.27
C ILE A 282 8.26 -21.99 -24.72
N LEU A 283 8.13 -22.21 -26.03
CA LEU A 283 7.70 -23.51 -26.54
C LEU A 283 8.63 -24.65 -26.11
N THR A 284 9.93 -24.39 -26.12
CA THR A 284 10.93 -25.37 -25.69
C THR A 284 10.84 -25.64 -24.19
N ASP A 285 10.74 -24.62 -23.39
CA ASP A 285 10.76 -24.75 -21.93
C ASP A 285 9.44 -25.32 -21.38
N ALA A 286 8.30 -24.93 -21.97
CA ALA A 286 6.97 -25.30 -21.51
C ALA A 286 6.44 -26.62 -22.09
N ILE A 287 7.21 -27.32 -22.93
CA ILE A 287 6.75 -28.55 -23.63
C ILE A 287 6.26 -29.65 -22.67
N ASN A 288 6.79 -29.66 -21.45
CA ASN A 288 6.42 -30.63 -20.42
C ASN A 288 5.55 -29.98 -19.32
N ALA A 289 5.01 -28.78 -19.52
CA ALA A 289 4.15 -28.15 -18.55
C ALA A 289 2.81 -28.90 -18.43
N ASP A 290 2.41 -29.19 -17.18
CA ASP A 290 1.13 -29.85 -16.89
C ASP A 290 -0.05 -28.85 -16.96
N SER A 291 0.21 -27.55 -16.72
CA SER A 291 -0.82 -26.50 -16.64
C SER A 291 -0.31 -25.17 -17.16
N TRP A 292 -1.19 -24.51 -17.90
CA TRP A 292 -1.00 -23.13 -18.35
C TRP A 292 -2.05 -22.22 -17.72
N ILE A 293 -1.60 -21.18 -17.01
CA ILE A 293 -2.44 -20.16 -16.38
C ILE A 293 -2.24 -18.82 -17.10
N ASN A 294 -3.35 -18.23 -17.49
CA ASN A 294 -3.36 -16.99 -18.25
C ASN A 294 -4.35 -16.00 -17.63
#